data_d476e1b9bea151746744af3a99574565
#
_entry.id   d476e1b9bea151746744af3a99574565
#
_cell.length_a   1.000
_cell.length_b   1.000
_cell.length_c   1.000
_cell.angle_alpha   90.00
_cell.angle_beta   90.00
_cell.angle_gamma   90.00
#
_symmetry.space_group_name_H-M   'P 1'
#
loop_
_entity.id
_entity.type
_entity.pdbx_description
1 polymer ?
#
loop_
_entity_poly.entity_id
_entity_poly.type
_entity_poly.pdbx_seq_one_letter_code
_entity_poly.pdbx_strand_id
1 'polypeptide(L)'
;RASLVRAFDAFGKSAVVIWPGQTSEQAGGERAGRPIRLDETDREAILEEATLVKHVSLETVRWLNISYNERMANTAIRGVYPEYGELRNEVPDEGRWISPEDFMQRRRVVFLGSRLRKKLFAGRPAIGEIVRIDGVRFTVIGTMAAKLQMSNYFTSDDECAFIPYTSAGDMWNTRYASVMVFGALSPTLEARAIKQVRETLGKKHRFSPTDLRALQMFGREEFRPIIDGITIGLQVLLVFIGTLTLGIGGVGVANIMLVSVDERIREIGLRRAVGARKWHIRLQFLVEALVLTMLGGAIGILVSWALIAAVGSMPLLGPMWEDDSGVGDLHLKMSTMTVLVSTGILVIVGALAGLMPALKASKLDPVVALRYE
;
A
#
# COMPACT_ATOMS: atom_id res chain seq x y z
N ARG A 1 2.14 -7.58 0.61
CA ARG A 1 0.73 -7.19 0.72
C ARG A 1 0.43 -6.49 2.05
N ALA A 2 0.75 -7.08 3.21
CA ALA A 2 0.47 -6.47 4.53
C ALA A 2 1.22 -5.14 4.78
N SER A 3 2.42 -4.96 4.24
CA SER A 3 3.20 -3.72 4.38
C SER A 3 2.67 -2.62 3.46
N LEU A 4 2.29 -2.96 2.23
CA LEU A 4 1.62 -2.03 1.31
C LEU A 4 0.24 -1.62 1.84
N VAL A 5 -0.55 -2.54 2.40
CA VAL A 5 -1.84 -2.22 3.01
C VAL A 5 -1.67 -1.27 4.19
N ARG A 6 -0.66 -1.45 5.04
CA ARG A 6 -0.35 -0.52 6.14
C ARG A 6 0.11 0.87 5.68
N ALA A 7 0.89 0.93 4.60
CA ALA A 7 1.22 2.22 3.97
C ALA A 7 -0.04 2.93 3.45
N PHE A 8 -1.04 2.16 2.97
CA PHE A 8 -2.35 2.70 2.59
C PHE A 8 -3.23 3.08 3.78
N ASP A 9 -3.09 2.46 4.95
CA ASP A 9 -3.81 2.87 6.16
C ASP A 9 -3.35 4.25 6.68
N ALA A 10 -2.16 4.72 6.27
CA ALA A 10 -1.71 6.09 6.49
C ALA A 10 -2.49 7.15 5.68
N PHE A 11 -3.27 6.74 4.66
CA PHE A 11 -4.18 7.63 3.92
C PHE A 11 -5.34 8.21 4.75
N GLY A 12 -5.51 7.76 5.98
CA GLY A 12 -6.75 7.95 6.73
C GLY A 12 -7.73 6.81 6.41
N LYS A 13 -8.45 6.39 7.42
CA LYS A 13 -9.42 5.29 7.35
C LYS A 13 -10.63 5.71 6.50
N SER A 14 -10.58 5.58 5.18
CA SER A 14 -11.67 5.88 4.24
C SER A 14 -11.91 7.36 3.94
N ALA A 15 -10.87 8.20 3.92
CA ALA A 15 -11.01 9.59 3.51
C ALA A 15 -11.09 9.70 1.97
N VAL A 16 -12.12 10.40 1.49
CA VAL A 16 -12.32 10.73 0.08
C VAL A 16 -12.23 12.24 -0.08
N VAL A 17 -11.36 12.68 -0.99
CA VAL A 17 -11.19 14.11 -1.33
C VAL A 17 -12.05 14.44 -2.54
N ILE A 18 -12.88 15.47 -2.44
CA ILE A 18 -13.72 15.98 -3.52
C ILE A 18 -13.12 17.27 -4.04
N TRP A 19 -12.76 17.26 -5.33
CA TRP A 19 -12.36 18.43 -6.07
C TRP A 19 -13.54 18.97 -6.87
N PRO A 20 -13.94 20.24 -6.67
CA PRO A 20 -14.94 20.86 -7.50
C PRO A 20 -14.40 21.04 -8.94
N GLY A 21 -15.16 20.62 -9.92
CA GLY A 21 -14.81 20.69 -11.32
C GLY A 21 -15.82 21.49 -12.13
N GLN A 22 -15.98 21.13 -13.39
CA GLN A 22 -16.95 21.71 -14.33
C GLN A 22 -17.80 20.59 -14.91
N THR A 23 -19.10 20.85 -15.06
CA THR A 23 -20.01 19.91 -15.69
C THR A 23 -19.62 19.67 -17.15
N SER A 24 -19.63 18.42 -17.59
CA SER A 24 -19.35 18.04 -18.99
C SER A 24 -20.62 17.68 -19.76
N GLU A 25 -21.71 17.45 -19.06
CA GLU A 25 -22.99 17.06 -19.62
C GLU A 25 -24.10 18.09 -19.29
N GLN A 26 -25.08 18.21 -20.17
CA GLN A 26 -26.28 18.98 -19.90
C GLN A 26 -27.20 18.14 -19.01
N ALA A 27 -27.56 18.64 -17.83
CA ALA A 27 -28.46 17.96 -16.90
C ALA A 27 -29.26 18.96 -16.08
N GLY A 28 -30.43 18.57 -15.60
CA GLY A 28 -31.27 19.39 -14.74
C GLY A 28 -31.72 20.73 -15.35
N GLY A 29 -31.73 20.85 -16.67
CA GLY A 29 -32.04 22.09 -17.38
C GLY A 29 -30.88 23.08 -17.48
N GLU A 30 -29.70 22.71 -17.01
CA GLU A 30 -28.51 23.56 -16.98
C GLU A 30 -27.53 23.16 -18.11
N ARG A 31 -26.73 24.12 -18.59
CA ARG A 31 -25.74 23.90 -19.66
C ARG A 31 -24.51 23.22 -19.15
N ALA A 32 -23.83 22.44 -19.99
CA ALA A 32 -22.47 21.92 -19.75
C ALA A 32 -21.45 23.06 -19.62
N GLY A 33 -20.32 22.79 -18.95
CA GLY A 33 -19.24 23.76 -18.73
C GLY A 33 -19.41 24.66 -17.49
N ARG A 34 -20.45 24.44 -16.70
CA ARG A 34 -20.70 25.22 -15.48
C ARG A 34 -19.78 24.77 -14.36
N PRO A 35 -19.02 25.70 -13.70
CA PRO A 35 -18.19 25.35 -12.56
C PRO A 35 -19.08 24.99 -11.34
N ILE A 36 -18.74 23.89 -10.69
CA ILE A 36 -19.32 23.53 -9.39
C ILE A 36 -18.50 24.21 -8.30
N ARG A 37 -19.18 24.75 -7.31
CA ARG A 37 -18.56 25.37 -6.14
C ARG A 37 -19.16 24.77 -4.89
N LEU A 38 -18.29 24.25 -4.02
CA LEU A 38 -18.69 23.60 -2.78
C LEU A 38 -18.72 24.60 -1.63
N ASP A 39 -19.77 24.56 -0.83
CA ASP A 39 -19.97 25.44 0.32
C ASP A 39 -20.52 24.68 1.55
N GLU A 40 -20.79 25.41 2.64
CA GLU A 40 -21.30 24.83 3.88
C GLU A 40 -22.63 24.10 3.69
N THR A 41 -23.50 24.63 2.83
CA THR A 41 -24.80 23.98 2.58
C THR A 41 -24.67 22.63 1.88
N ASP A 42 -23.56 22.40 1.15
CA ASP A 42 -23.24 21.11 0.54
C ASP A 42 -22.80 20.10 1.61
N ARG A 43 -22.00 20.58 2.58
CA ARG A 43 -21.60 19.78 3.73
C ARG A 43 -22.83 19.30 4.53
N GLU A 44 -23.74 20.23 4.84
CA GLU A 44 -25.00 19.93 5.53
C GLU A 44 -25.83 18.90 4.77
N ALA A 45 -26.04 19.11 3.47
CA ALA A 45 -26.80 18.19 2.62
C ALA A 45 -26.19 16.76 2.61
N ILE A 46 -24.86 16.63 2.57
CA ILE A 46 -24.21 15.31 2.63
C ILE A 46 -24.45 14.65 3.99
N LEU A 47 -24.33 15.40 5.09
CA LEU A 47 -24.54 14.86 6.44
C LEU A 47 -26.00 14.45 6.68
N GLU A 48 -26.95 15.10 6.05
CA GLU A 48 -28.38 14.77 6.15
C GLU A 48 -28.79 13.59 5.26
N GLU A 49 -28.35 13.56 3.99
CA GLU A 49 -28.82 12.61 3.02
C GLU A 49 -27.94 11.37 2.84
N ALA A 50 -26.61 11.51 3.00
CA ALA A 50 -25.66 10.44 2.76
C ALA A 50 -25.40 9.59 4.02
N THR A 51 -26.24 8.60 4.25
CA THR A 51 -26.23 7.76 5.47
C THR A 51 -24.96 6.92 5.67
N LEU A 52 -24.13 6.74 4.64
CA LEU A 52 -22.86 5.99 4.68
C LEU A 52 -21.65 6.89 4.96
N VAL A 53 -21.87 8.20 5.15
CA VAL A 53 -20.82 9.17 5.47
C VAL A 53 -20.82 9.44 6.97
N LYS A 54 -19.63 9.42 7.59
CA LYS A 54 -19.44 9.66 9.02
C LYS A 54 -19.14 11.12 9.33
N HIS A 55 -18.18 11.69 8.61
CA HIS A 55 -17.68 13.04 8.80
C HIS A 55 -17.48 13.74 7.46
N VAL A 56 -17.67 15.05 7.44
CA VAL A 56 -17.41 15.88 6.25
C VAL A 56 -16.68 17.14 6.72
N SER A 57 -15.56 17.46 6.10
CA SER A 57 -14.79 18.68 6.33
C SER A 57 -14.69 19.49 5.04
N LEU A 58 -15.02 20.76 5.09
CA LEU A 58 -14.57 21.71 4.09
C LEU A 58 -13.11 22.05 4.34
N GLU A 59 -12.38 22.31 3.28
CA GLU A 59 -11.01 22.76 3.33
C GLU A 59 -10.80 23.95 2.41
N THR A 60 -10.20 24.99 2.94
CA THR A 60 -9.73 26.15 2.18
C THR A 60 -8.21 26.24 2.27
N VAL A 61 -7.56 26.51 1.15
CA VAL A 61 -6.10 26.52 1.07
C VAL A 61 -5.62 27.85 0.50
N ARG A 62 -4.62 28.46 1.16
CA ARG A 62 -3.89 29.63 0.66
C ARG A 62 -2.40 29.45 0.91
N TRP A 63 -1.60 29.83 -0.07
CA TRP A 63 -0.16 29.90 0.07
C TRP A 63 0.20 31.27 0.69
N LEU A 64 0.65 31.24 1.94
CA LEU A 64 0.97 32.43 2.72
C LEU A 64 2.31 32.27 3.42
N ASN A 65 2.87 33.38 3.83
CA ASN A 65 4.08 33.40 4.64
C ASN A 65 3.73 33.15 6.11
N ILE A 66 4.38 32.16 6.69
CA ILE A 66 4.36 31.93 8.14
C ILE A 66 5.74 32.24 8.70
N SER A 67 5.80 32.98 9.82
CA SER A 67 7.05 33.39 10.44
C SER A 67 7.05 33.21 11.96
N TYR A 68 8.22 32.84 12.47
CA TYR A 68 8.55 32.80 13.88
C TYR A 68 9.91 33.45 14.10
N ASN A 69 9.93 34.57 14.82
CA ASN A 69 11.11 35.42 14.95
C ASN A 69 11.69 35.81 13.58
N GLU A 70 12.95 35.50 13.33
CA GLU A 70 13.66 35.81 12.07
C GLU A 70 13.47 34.73 10.99
N ARG A 71 12.79 33.61 11.32
CA ARG A 71 12.56 32.50 10.40
C ARG A 71 11.22 32.65 9.71
N MET A 72 11.21 32.41 8.41
CA MET A 72 10.01 32.49 7.59
C MET A 72 9.97 31.31 6.62
N ALA A 73 8.77 30.83 6.34
CA ALA A 73 8.49 29.87 5.31
C ALA A 73 7.24 30.29 4.52
N ASN A 74 7.25 30.11 3.20
CA ASN A 74 6.05 30.17 2.39
C ASN A 74 5.47 28.77 2.27
N THR A 75 4.22 28.59 2.70
CA THR A 75 3.60 27.27 2.72
C THR A 75 2.08 27.35 2.57
N ALA A 76 1.46 26.19 2.34
CA ALA A 76 0.02 26.08 2.30
C ALA A 76 -0.55 26.19 3.73
N ILE A 77 -1.35 27.22 3.95
CA ILE A 77 -2.16 27.37 5.14
C ILE A 77 -3.53 26.79 4.84
N ARG A 78 -3.91 25.77 5.59
CA ARG A 78 -5.16 25.02 5.40
C ARG A 78 -6.15 25.37 6.49
N GLY A 79 -7.25 25.98 6.11
CA GLY A 79 -8.39 26.20 7.00
C GLY A 79 -9.29 24.96 6.97
N VAL A 80 -9.46 24.29 8.09
CA VAL A 80 -10.13 22.99 8.17
C VAL A 80 -11.13 22.91 9.32
N TYR A 81 -12.01 21.93 9.26
CA TYR A 81 -12.93 21.56 10.35
C TYR A 81 -12.23 20.65 11.37
N PRO A 82 -12.72 20.58 12.61
CA PRO A 82 -12.13 19.71 13.64
C PRO A 82 -12.05 18.23 13.22
N GLU A 83 -13.05 17.73 12.50
CA GLU A 83 -13.15 16.36 12.01
C GLU A 83 -12.07 15.99 10.97
N TYR A 84 -11.43 16.98 10.38
CA TYR A 84 -10.36 16.79 9.40
C TYR A 84 -9.19 15.97 9.98
N GLY A 85 -8.87 16.19 11.26
CA GLY A 85 -7.81 15.44 11.94
C GLY A 85 -8.06 13.94 11.95
N GLU A 86 -9.29 13.50 12.22
CA GLU A 86 -9.67 12.10 12.16
C GLU A 86 -9.69 11.59 10.70
N LEU A 87 -10.26 12.38 9.79
CA LEU A 87 -10.36 12.02 8.36
C LEU A 87 -9.00 11.78 7.72
N ARG A 88 -8.01 12.62 8.00
CA ARG A 88 -6.69 12.58 7.39
C ARG A 88 -5.63 11.95 8.28
N ASN A 89 -6.03 11.40 9.44
CA ASN A 89 -5.12 10.81 10.43
C ASN A 89 -4.00 11.77 10.86
N GLU A 90 -4.39 13.01 11.19
CA GLU A 90 -3.48 14.02 11.71
C GLU A 90 -3.20 13.77 13.19
N VAL A 91 -2.18 12.94 13.46
CA VAL A 91 -1.81 12.55 14.83
C VAL A 91 -0.86 13.60 15.42
N PRO A 92 -1.19 14.23 16.57
CA PRO A 92 -0.27 15.09 17.28
C PRO A 92 0.96 14.33 17.80
N ASP A 93 2.16 14.87 17.59
CA ASP A 93 3.39 14.48 18.28
C ASP A 93 3.47 15.17 19.64
N GLU A 94 3.27 16.48 19.63
CA GLU A 94 3.20 17.33 20.82
C GLU A 94 1.91 18.18 20.77
N GLY A 95 1.31 18.42 21.95
CA GLY A 95 0.12 19.25 22.06
C GLY A 95 -1.17 18.56 21.61
N ARG A 96 -2.05 19.24 20.89
CA ARG A 96 -3.36 18.74 20.49
C ARG A 96 -3.76 19.23 19.10
N TRP A 97 -4.73 18.53 18.50
CA TRP A 97 -5.42 18.96 17.29
C TRP A 97 -6.43 20.08 17.56
N ILE A 98 -6.93 20.71 16.50
CA ILE A 98 -7.99 21.71 16.51
C ILE A 98 -9.26 21.12 17.13
N SER A 99 -9.80 21.78 18.16
CA SER A 99 -11.01 21.34 18.84
C SER A 99 -12.28 22.01 18.28
N PRO A 100 -13.47 21.44 18.51
CA PRO A 100 -14.73 22.13 18.19
C PRO A 100 -14.87 23.51 18.83
N GLU A 101 -14.31 23.70 20.04
CA GLU A 101 -14.31 25.03 20.70
C GLU A 101 -13.45 26.05 19.97
N ASP A 102 -12.26 25.66 19.49
CA ASP A 102 -11.40 26.52 18.70
C ASP A 102 -12.11 27.01 17.43
N PHE A 103 -12.85 26.08 16.81
CA PHE A 103 -13.65 26.35 15.62
C PHE A 103 -14.81 27.32 15.91
N MET A 104 -15.64 27.01 16.93
CA MET A 104 -16.81 27.83 17.29
C MET A 104 -16.44 29.23 17.77
N GLN A 105 -15.36 29.32 18.56
CA GLN A 105 -14.89 30.59 19.12
C GLN A 105 -13.97 31.36 18.18
N ARG A 106 -13.73 30.85 16.95
CA ARG A 106 -12.84 31.47 15.95
C ARG A 106 -11.45 31.76 16.52
N ARG A 107 -10.94 30.83 17.37
CA ARG A 107 -9.63 31.01 18.00
C ARG A 107 -8.52 31.01 16.96
N ARG A 108 -7.59 31.94 17.09
CA ARG A 108 -6.39 32.03 16.26
C ARG A 108 -5.34 31.03 16.76
N VAL A 109 -5.56 29.76 16.48
CA VAL A 109 -4.68 28.64 16.82
C VAL A 109 -4.18 27.97 15.56
N VAL A 110 -2.98 27.39 15.63
CA VAL A 110 -2.35 26.71 14.50
C VAL A 110 -1.75 25.37 14.94
N PHE A 111 -1.97 24.36 14.12
CA PHE A 111 -1.31 23.07 14.21
C PHE A 111 -0.28 22.99 13.08
N LEU A 112 0.97 22.63 13.40
CA LEU A 112 2.09 22.68 12.46
C LEU A 112 2.46 21.26 11.95
N GLY A 113 2.67 21.13 10.65
CA GLY A 113 3.30 19.96 10.05
C GLY A 113 4.72 19.75 10.59
N SER A 114 5.18 18.51 10.63
CA SER A 114 6.45 18.13 11.25
C SER A 114 7.66 18.80 10.60
N ARG A 115 7.72 18.91 9.28
CA ARG A 115 8.78 19.61 8.56
C ARG A 115 8.70 21.13 8.73
N LEU A 116 7.51 21.67 8.71
CA LEU A 116 7.30 23.11 8.94
C LEU A 116 7.76 23.51 10.34
N ARG A 117 7.42 22.71 11.38
CA ARG A 117 7.94 22.88 12.74
C ARG A 117 9.46 22.93 12.75
N LYS A 118 10.13 21.96 12.11
CA LYS A 118 11.61 21.94 12.03
C LYS A 118 12.18 23.18 11.38
N LYS A 119 11.59 23.67 10.28
CA LYS A 119 12.01 24.88 9.57
C LYS A 119 11.89 26.14 10.46
N LEU A 120 10.79 26.30 11.19
CA LEU A 120 10.53 27.49 11.97
C LEU A 120 11.24 27.49 13.33
N PHE A 121 11.22 26.35 14.03
CA PHE A 121 11.68 26.28 15.42
C PHE A 121 13.09 25.70 15.61
N ALA A 122 13.63 24.94 14.61
CA ALA A 122 14.97 24.33 14.68
C ALA A 122 15.24 23.56 16.00
N GLY A 123 14.27 22.76 16.42
CA GLY A 123 14.38 21.96 17.65
C GLY A 123 13.95 22.65 18.93
N ARG A 124 13.60 23.94 18.91
CA ARG A 124 13.02 24.64 20.08
C ARG A 124 11.59 24.16 20.32
N PRO A 125 11.09 24.21 21.57
CA PRO A 125 9.67 23.98 21.87
C PRO A 125 8.78 24.90 21.04
N ALA A 126 7.72 24.34 20.44
CA ALA A 126 6.82 25.10 19.57
C ALA A 126 5.47 25.39 20.25
N ILE A 127 5.03 24.53 21.18
CA ILE A 127 3.73 24.62 21.81
C ILE A 127 3.60 25.91 22.67
N GLY A 128 2.52 26.62 22.47
CA GLY A 128 2.25 27.89 23.17
C GLY A 128 2.93 29.11 22.55
N GLU A 129 3.87 28.90 21.62
CA GLU A 129 4.55 30.00 20.92
C GLU A 129 3.63 30.71 19.93
N ILE A 130 3.94 31.96 19.61
CA ILE A 130 3.17 32.78 18.67
C ILE A 130 3.90 32.85 17.35
N VAL A 131 3.25 32.33 16.30
CA VAL A 131 3.69 32.50 14.91
C VAL A 131 2.84 33.57 14.23
N ARG A 132 3.34 34.15 13.16
CA ARG A 132 2.60 35.12 12.34
C ARG A 132 2.32 34.48 10.96
N ILE A 133 1.04 34.42 10.61
CA ILE A 133 0.59 34.02 9.28
C ILE A 133 0.12 35.28 8.57
N ASP A 134 0.83 35.68 7.55
CA ASP A 134 0.57 36.94 6.82
C ASP A 134 0.38 38.15 7.76
N GLY A 135 1.24 38.23 8.80
CA GLY A 135 1.19 39.30 9.83
C GLY A 135 0.22 39.05 10.98
N VAL A 136 -0.73 38.14 10.86
CA VAL A 136 -1.72 37.83 11.91
C VAL A 136 -1.13 36.81 12.90
N ARG A 137 -1.31 37.05 14.19
CA ARG A 137 -0.79 36.19 15.27
C ARG A 137 -1.65 34.95 15.46
N PHE A 138 -1.00 33.78 15.51
CA PHE A 138 -1.59 32.49 15.84
C PHE A 138 -0.78 31.82 16.94
N THR A 139 -1.46 31.16 17.89
CA THR A 139 -0.81 30.36 18.93
C THR A 139 -0.65 28.93 18.47
N VAL A 140 0.55 28.39 18.56
CA VAL A 140 0.81 26.97 18.23
C VAL A 140 0.21 26.08 19.30
N ILE A 141 -0.75 25.21 18.93
CA ILE A 141 -1.44 24.30 19.85
C ILE A 141 -0.97 22.85 19.72
N GLY A 142 -0.33 22.51 18.61
CA GLY A 142 0.17 21.16 18.38
C GLY A 142 1.10 21.09 17.17
N THR A 143 1.84 20.01 17.13
CA THR A 143 2.72 19.66 16.01
C THR A 143 2.43 18.23 15.56
N MET A 144 2.56 17.98 14.26
CA MET A 144 2.26 16.69 13.65
C MET A 144 3.38 15.68 13.91
N ALA A 145 3.02 14.46 14.24
CA ALA A 145 3.92 13.32 14.18
C ALA A 145 4.36 13.06 12.72
N ALA A 146 5.61 12.67 12.52
CA ALA A 146 6.08 12.29 11.19
C ALA A 146 5.24 11.11 10.67
N LYS A 147 4.65 11.27 9.48
CA LYS A 147 3.86 10.22 8.84
C LYS A 147 4.26 10.06 7.38
N LEU A 148 4.24 8.81 6.90
CA LEU A 148 4.34 8.56 5.47
C LEU A 148 3.04 8.98 4.79
N GLN A 149 3.13 9.96 3.91
CA GLN A 149 1.97 10.48 3.20
C GLN A 149 2.04 10.10 1.72
N MET A 150 1.24 9.13 1.31
CA MET A 150 1.17 8.66 -0.07
C MET A 150 0.19 9.46 -0.95
N SER A 151 -0.76 10.21 -0.36
CA SER A 151 -1.65 11.09 -1.10
C SER A 151 -1.43 12.54 -0.73
N ASN A 152 -0.74 13.24 -1.61
CA ASN A 152 -0.55 14.67 -1.51
C ASN A 152 -1.49 15.38 -2.47
N TYR A 153 -2.16 16.40 -1.96
CA TYR A 153 -2.82 17.38 -2.80
C TYR A 153 -2.45 18.78 -2.31
N PHE A 154 -2.17 19.68 -3.22
CA PHE A 154 -1.51 20.97 -3.02
C PHE A 154 -0.06 20.81 -2.58
N THR A 155 0.21 20.28 -1.38
CA THR A 155 1.53 19.95 -0.83
C THR A 155 1.38 18.90 0.28
N SER A 156 2.51 18.39 0.78
CA SER A 156 2.53 17.42 1.87
C SER A 156 2.01 18.02 3.17
N ASP A 157 1.22 17.27 3.94
CA ASP A 157 0.64 17.74 5.21
C ASP A 157 1.71 18.11 6.24
N ASP A 158 2.87 17.46 6.19
CA ASP A 158 4.01 17.74 7.08
C ASP A 158 4.70 19.08 6.79
N GLU A 159 4.47 19.67 5.63
CA GLU A 159 4.93 21.02 5.27
C GLU A 159 3.88 22.10 5.50
N CYS A 160 2.63 21.74 5.85
CA CYS A 160 1.51 22.66 5.98
C CYS A 160 1.34 23.21 7.41
N ALA A 161 0.55 24.28 7.51
CA ALA A 161 -0.03 24.74 8.77
C ALA A 161 -1.56 24.64 8.68
N PHE A 162 -2.19 24.13 9.73
CA PHE A 162 -3.63 23.94 9.82
C PHE A 162 -4.21 24.92 10.83
N ILE A 163 -5.25 25.64 10.43
CA ILE A 163 -5.99 26.58 11.26
C ILE A 163 -7.49 26.25 11.20
N PRO A 164 -8.31 26.69 12.17
CA PRO A 164 -9.76 26.54 12.06
C PRO A 164 -10.30 27.23 10.81
N TYR A 165 -11.22 26.57 10.09
CA TYR A 165 -11.85 27.14 8.89
C TYR A 165 -12.51 28.49 9.15
N THR A 166 -13.09 28.66 10.35
CA THR A 166 -13.69 29.91 10.80
C THR A 166 -12.66 31.05 10.96
N SER A 167 -11.47 30.75 11.49
CA SER A 167 -10.36 31.71 11.60
C SER A 167 -9.76 32.05 10.24
N ALA A 168 -9.73 31.10 9.31
CA ALA A 168 -9.34 31.34 7.92
C ALA A 168 -10.29 32.35 7.26
N GLY A 169 -11.60 32.28 7.57
CA GLY A 169 -12.60 33.24 7.09
C GLY A 169 -12.40 34.66 7.55
N ASP A 170 -11.63 34.89 8.65
CA ASP A 170 -11.25 36.25 9.08
C ASP A 170 -10.09 36.82 8.26
N MET A 171 -9.36 35.96 7.51
CA MET A 171 -8.19 36.37 6.73
C MET A 171 -8.48 36.44 5.23
N TRP A 172 -9.28 35.55 4.70
CA TRP A 172 -9.67 35.51 3.27
C TRP A 172 -11.09 34.98 3.07
N ASN A 173 -11.60 35.15 1.86
CA ASN A 173 -12.94 34.66 1.51
C ASN A 173 -12.99 33.12 1.49
N THR A 174 -13.73 32.54 2.42
CA THR A 174 -13.96 31.10 2.58
C THR A 174 -15.37 30.66 2.19
N ARG A 175 -16.12 31.51 1.45
CA ARG A 175 -17.48 31.19 1.00
C ARG A 175 -17.54 29.85 0.25
N TYR A 176 -16.52 29.61 -0.57
CA TYR A 176 -16.38 28.36 -1.31
C TYR A 176 -15.10 27.64 -0.88
N ALA A 177 -15.24 26.35 -0.64
CA ALA A 177 -14.11 25.50 -0.29
C ALA A 177 -13.19 25.26 -1.49
N SER A 178 -11.90 25.08 -1.22
CA SER A 178 -10.93 24.61 -2.23
C SER A 178 -11.16 23.15 -2.56
N VAL A 179 -11.41 22.34 -1.54
CA VAL A 179 -11.79 20.92 -1.60
C VAL A 179 -12.72 20.59 -0.43
N MET A 180 -13.39 19.44 -0.54
CA MET A 180 -14.16 18.86 0.55
C MET A 180 -13.63 17.46 0.81
N VAL A 181 -13.51 17.07 2.08
CA VAL A 181 -13.05 15.74 2.47
C VAL A 181 -14.16 15.08 3.28
N PHE A 182 -14.53 13.86 2.93
CA PHE A 182 -15.46 13.09 3.73
C PHE A 182 -14.92 11.69 4.06
N GLY A 183 -15.43 11.09 5.11
CA GLY A 183 -15.10 9.74 5.54
C GLY A 183 -16.31 8.83 5.45
N ALA A 184 -16.15 7.66 4.83
CA ALA A 184 -17.14 6.61 4.89
C ALA A 184 -17.16 5.95 6.27
N LEU A 185 -18.32 5.37 6.68
CA LEU A 185 -18.46 4.63 7.93
C LEU A 185 -17.47 3.47 8.05
N SER A 186 -17.12 2.85 6.93
CA SER A 186 -16.08 1.83 6.86
C SER A 186 -15.40 1.81 5.48
N PRO A 187 -14.17 1.29 5.38
CA PRO A 187 -13.47 1.19 4.09
C PRO A 187 -14.23 0.39 3.02
N THR A 188 -14.99 -0.63 3.43
CA THR A 188 -15.78 -1.47 2.52
C THR A 188 -17.01 -0.76 1.95
N LEU A 189 -17.42 0.35 2.58
CA LEU A 189 -18.57 1.15 2.16
C LEU A 189 -18.17 2.37 1.32
N GLU A 190 -16.88 2.64 1.14
CA GLU A 190 -16.35 3.83 0.48
C GLU A 190 -16.96 4.05 -0.90
N ALA A 191 -16.96 3.03 -1.77
CA ALA A 191 -17.53 3.14 -3.12
C ALA A 191 -19.03 3.50 -3.10
N ARG A 192 -19.80 2.95 -2.14
CA ARG A 192 -21.21 3.27 -1.96
C ARG A 192 -21.42 4.68 -1.39
N ALA A 193 -20.56 5.09 -0.45
CA ALA A 193 -20.58 6.44 0.11
C ALA A 193 -20.28 7.48 -0.99
N ILE A 194 -19.27 7.25 -1.85
CA ILE A 194 -18.95 8.09 -3.01
C ILE A 194 -20.19 8.24 -3.91
N LYS A 195 -20.90 7.14 -4.18
CA LYS A 195 -22.11 7.16 -4.99
C LYS A 195 -23.22 8.02 -4.35
N GLN A 196 -23.50 7.83 -3.03
CA GLN A 196 -24.49 8.65 -2.30
C GLN A 196 -24.13 10.13 -2.33
N VAL A 197 -22.87 10.48 -2.01
CA VAL A 197 -22.42 11.88 -2.03
C VAL A 197 -22.58 12.50 -3.41
N ARG A 198 -22.24 11.74 -4.46
CA ARG A 198 -22.40 12.20 -5.85
C ARG A 198 -23.87 12.40 -6.23
N GLU A 199 -24.77 11.53 -5.79
CA GLU A 199 -26.21 11.66 -5.99
C GLU A 199 -26.78 12.87 -5.25
N THR A 200 -26.42 13.08 -3.99
CA THR A 200 -26.84 14.24 -3.17
C THR A 200 -26.41 15.55 -3.81
N LEU A 201 -25.11 15.68 -4.12
CA LEU A 201 -24.58 16.89 -4.75
C LEU A 201 -25.08 17.07 -6.20
N GLY A 202 -25.29 15.97 -6.92
CA GLY A 202 -25.88 15.98 -8.26
C GLY A 202 -27.29 16.56 -8.29
N LYS A 203 -28.15 16.17 -7.33
CA LYS A 203 -29.48 16.74 -7.15
C LYS A 203 -29.42 18.24 -6.84
N LYS A 204 -28.58 18.61 -5.88
CA LYS A 204 -28.47 19.99 -5.40
C LYS A 204 -27.90 20.93 -6.45
N HIS A 205 -26.84 20.55 -7.13
CA HIS A 205 -26.17 21.34 -8.15
C HIS A 205 -26.70 21.09 -9.57
N ARG A 206 -27.73 20.23 -9.74
CA ARG A 206 -28.35 19.91 -11.01
C ARG A 206 -27.39 19.41 -12.08
N PHE A 207 -26.49 18.49 -11.69
CA PHE A 207 -25.62 17.78 -12.63
C PHE A 207 -25.91 16.27 -12.60
N SER A 208 -25.56 15.57 -13.68
CA SER A 208 -25.71 14.11 -13.75
C SER A 208 -24.75 13.42 -12.75
N PRO A 209 -25.23 12.51 -11.89
CA PRO A 209 -24.34 11.73 -11.02
C PRO A 209 -23.28 10.90 -11.78
N THR A 210 -23.47 10.69 -13.09
CA THR A 210 -22.52 10.02 -13.98
C THR A 210 -21.43 10.94 -14.52
N ASP A 211 -21.61 12.27 -14.40
CA ASP A 211 -20.62 13.26 -14.83
C ASP A 211 -19.45 13.33 -13.85
N LEU A 212 -18.37 12.56 -14.15
CA LEU A 212 -17.18 12.50 -13.33
C LEU A 212 -16.36 13.80 -13.34
N ARG A 213 -16.57 14.68 -14.33
CA ARG A 213 -15.85 15.97 -14.42
C ARG A 213 -16.46 17.04 -13.54
N ALA A 214 -17.75 16.94 -13.22
CA ALA A 214 -18.43 17.86 -12.33
C ALA A 214 -17.82 17.86 -10.92
N LEU A 215 -17.51 16.65 -10.42
CA LEU A 215 -16.81 16.42 -9.16
C LEU A 215 -15.81 15.28 -9.32
N GLN A 216 -14.55 15.57 -9.10
CA GLN A 216 -13.52 14.54 -9.04
C GLN A 216 -13.38 14.08 -7.59
N MET A 217 -13.59 12.79 -7.36
CA MET A 217 -13.56 12.20 -6.02
C MET A 217 -12.43 11.17 -5.97
N PHE A 218 -11.42 11.46 -5.16
CA PHE A 218 -10.25 10.60 -4.99
C PHE A 218 -10.32 9.92 -3.62
N GLY A 219 -10.53 8.62 -3.64
CA GLY A 219 -10.53 7.77 -2.46
C GLY A 219 -9.57 6.61 -2.61
N ARG A 220 -9.49 5.78 -1.57
CA ARG A 220 -8.64 4.59 -1.54
C ARG A 220 -9.06 3.56 -2.59
N GLU A 221 -10.35 3.39 -2.81
CA GLU A 221 -10.90 2.39 -3.72
C GLU A 221 -10.53 2.67 -5.19
N GLU A 222 -10.24 3.91 -5.55
CA GLU A 222 -9.83 4.27 -6.91
C GLU A 222 -8.42 3.73 -7.27
N PHE A 223 -7.51 3.70 -6.29
CA PHE A 223 -6.15 3.19 -6.47
C PHE A 223 -6.03 1.67 -6.25
N ARG A 224 -7.00 1.07 -5.57
CA ARG A 224 -6.99 -0.35 -5.23
C ARG A 224 -6.88 -1.27 -6.46
N PRO A 225 -7.65 -1.09 -7.56
CA PRO A 225 -7.54 -1.95 -8.74
C PRO A 225 -6.15 -1.89 -9.37
N ILE A 226 -5.52 -0.71 -9.37
CA ILE A 226 -4.17 -0.52 -9.94
C ILE A 226 -3.15 -1.30 -9.11
N ILE A 227 -3.22 -1.20 -7.78
CA ILE A 227 -2.30 -1.88 -6.86
C ILE A 227 -2.51 -3.39 -6.88
N ASP A 228 -3.76 -3.83 -6.87
CA ASP A 228 -4.09 -5.25 -6.99
C ASP A 228 -3.59 -5.79 -8.35
N GLY A 229 -3.77 -5.03 -9.43
CA GLY A 229 -3.25 -5.37 -10.76
C GLY A 229 -1.73 -5.50 -10.80
N ILE A 230 -1.00 -4.54 -10.25
CA ILE A 230 0.47 -4.60 -10.14
C ILE A 230 0.90 -5.80 -9.27
N THR A 231 0.24 -6.01 -8.14
CA THR A 231 0.56 -7.10 -7.21
C THR A 231 0.35 -8.47 -7.87
N ILE A 232 -0.78 -8.64 -8.57
CA ILE A 232 -1.09 -9.87 -9.32
C ILE A 232 -0.08 -10.07 -10.45
N GLY A 233 0.23 -9.02 -11.21
CA GLY A 233 1.22 -9.07 -12.29
C GLY A 233 2.60 -9.52 -11.80
N LEU A 234 3.07 -8.94 -10.68
CA LEU A 234 4.32 -9.37 -10.05
C LEU A 234 4.27 -10.82 -9.54
N GLN A 235 3.14 -11.24 -8.95
CA GLN A 235 2.98 -12.63 -8.51
C GLN A 235 3.05 -13.61 -9.68
N VAL A 236 2.35 -13.33 -10.79
CA VAL A 236 2.38 -14.15 -12.00
C VAL A 236 3.80 -14.23 -12.55
N LEU A 237 4.51 -13.10 -12.65
CA LEU A 237 5.90 -13.08 -13.11
C LEU A 237 6.82 -13.92 -12.23
N LEU A 238 6.72 -13.77 -10.90
CA LEU A 238 7.54 -14.55 -9.95
C LEU A 238 7.23 -16.04 -10.01
N VAL A 239 5.96 -16.43 -10.15
CA VAL A 239 5.56 -17.84 -10.32
C VAL A 239 6.12 -18.39 -11.64
N PHE A 240 6.06 -17.62 -12.72
CA PHE A 240 6.60 -18.02 -14.02
C PHE A 240 8.11 -18.25 -13.96
N ILE A 241 8.87 -17.28 -13.44
CA ILE A 241 10.33 -17.38 -13.27
C ILE A 241 10.67 -18.56 -12.34
N GLY A 242 9.97 -18.69 -11.20
CA GLY A 242 10.16 -19.78 -10.26
C GLY A 242 9.92 -21.15 -10.88
N THR A 243 8.87 -21.29 -11.70
CA THR A 243 8.56 -22.54 -12.41
C THR A 243 9.63 -22.90 -13.44
N LEU A 244 10.10 -21.92 -14.21
CA LEU A 244 11.20 -22.14 -15.17
C LEU A 244 12.49 -22.58 -14.45
N THR A 245 12.86 -21.87 -13.39
CA THR A 245 14.07 -22.18 -12.61
C THR A 245 13.99 -23.60 -12.01
N LEU A 246 12.82 -23.94 -11.46
CA LEU A 246 12.58 -25.25 -10.90
C LEU A 246 12.59 -26.37 -11.98
N GLY A 247 12.06 -26.07 -13.17
CA GLY A 247 12.12 -26.96 -14.33
C GLY A 247 13.55 -27.25 -14.77
N ILE A 248 14.38 -26.22 -14.88
CA ILE A 248 15.81 -26.36 -15.21
C ILE A 248 16.53 -27.20 -14.13
N GLY A 249 16.28 -26.92 -12.85
CA GLY A 249 16.80 -27.70 -11.73
C GLY A 249 16.37 -29.17 -11.78
N GLY A 250 15.10 -29.42 -12.11
CA GLY A 250 14.56 -30.77 -12.29
C GLY A 250 15.24 -31.56 -13.41
N VAL A 251 15.51 -30.94 -14.56
CA VAL A 251 16.29 -31.52 -15.66
C VAL A 251 17.73 -31.84 -15.20
N GLY A 252 18.34 -30.93 -14.42
CA GLY A 252 19.66 -31.19 -13.82
C GLY A 252 19.68 -32.43 -12.94
N VAL A 253 18.69 -32.56 -12.04
CA VAL A 253 18.54 -33.74 -11.17
C VAL A 253 18.33 -35.02 -12.02
N ALA A 254 17.46 -34.95 -13.03
CA ALA A 254 17.22 -36.11 -13.95
C ALA A 254 18.50 -36.55 -14.65
N ASN A 255 19.31 -35.61 -15.16
CA ASN A 255 20.57 -35.90 -15.82
C ASN A 255 21.58 -36.56 -14.88
N ILE A 256 21.76 -36.05 -13.65
CA ILE A 256 22.65 -36.63 -12.63
C ILE A 256 22.18 -38.06 -12.28
N MET A 257 20.88 -38.26 -12.12
CA MET A 257 20.32 -39.57 -11.81
C MET A 257 20.47 -40.56 -12.98
N LEU A 258 20.38 -40.09 -14.25
CA LEU A 258 20.64 -40.94 -15.41
C LEU A 258 22.10 -41.43 -15.44
N VAL A 259 23.04 -40.54 -15.17
CA VAL A 259 24.48 -40.94 -15.06
C VAL A 259 24.66 -41.90 -13.90
N SER A 260 24.07 -41.67 -12.74
CA SER A 260 24.12 -42.58 -11.60
C SER A 260 23.56 -43.98 -11.91
N VAL A 261 22.49 -44.08 -12.74
CA VAL A 261 21.96 -45.36 -13.22
C VAL A 261 22.97 -46.05 -14.12
N ASP A 262 23.61 -45.31 -15.05
CA ASP A 262 24.56 -45.85 -15.99
C ASP A 262 25.85 -46.37 -15.28
N GLU A 263 26.33 -45.69 -14.26
CA GLU A 263 27.46 -46.12 -13.40
C GLU A 263 27.14 -47.40 -12.59
N ARG A 264 25.86 -47.62 -12.23
CA ARG A 264 25.43 -48.72 -11.37
C ARG A 264 24.71 -49.85 -12.14
N ILE A 265 24.84 -49.91 -13.47
CA ILE A 265 24.16 -50.93 -14.32
C ILE A 265 24.41 -52.35 -13.82
N ARG A 266 25.67 -52.71 -13.52
CA ARG A 266 26.06 -54.04 -13.04
C ARG A 266 25.46 -54.39 -11.68
N GLU A 267 25.42 -53.40 -10.76
CA GLU A 267 24.81 -53.59 -9.45
C GLU A 267 23.29 -53.83 -9.56
N ILE A 268 22.60 -53.02 -10.39
CA ILE A 268 21.16 -53.16 -10.67
C ILE A 268 20.89 -54.53 -11.30
N GLY A 269 21.72 -54.94 -12.26
CA GLY A 269 21.64 -56.28 -12.90
C GLY A 269 21.76 -57.41 -11.91
N LEU A 270 22.74 -57.33 -10.98
CA LEU A 270 22.95 -58.32 -9.93
C LEU A 270 21.72 -58.40 -8.99
N ARG A 271 21.20 -57.28 -8.52
CA ARG A 271 20.00 -57.25 -7.67
C ARG A 271 18.81 -57.87 -8.36
N ARG A 272 18.63 -57.63 -9.65
CA ARG A 272 17.56 -58.20 -10.44
C ARG A 272 17.74 -59.71 -10.72
N ALA A 273 18.98 -60.16 -10.90
CA ALA A 273 19.29 -61.58 -11.06
C ALA A 273 18.98 -62.38 -9.78
N VAL A 274 19.19 -61.79 -8.62
CA VAL A 274 18.87 -62.37 -7.29
C VAL A 274 17.38 -62.25 -6.92
N GLY A 275 16.53 -61.70 -7.82
CA GLY A 275 15.07 -61.68 -7.65
C GLY A 275 14.43 -60.35 -7.22
N ALA A 276 15.16 -59.22 -7.25
CA ALA A 276 14.55 -57.95 -7.00
C ALA A 276 13.48 -57.57 -8.03
N ARG A 277 12.28 -57.22 -7.56
CA ARG A 277 11.18 -56.79 -8.42
C ARG A 277 11.48 -55.40 -9.02
N LYS A 278 10.96 -55.14 -10.22
CA LYS A 278 11.10 -53.83 -10.92
C LYS A 278 10.66 -52.66 -10.04
N TRP A 279 9.64 -52.84 -9.20
CA TRP A 279 9.16 -51.82 -8.27
C TRP A 279 10.22 -51.41 -7.22
N HIS A 280 10.96 -52.38 -6.69
CA HIS A 280 12.00 -52.06 -5.69
C HIS A 280 13.09 -51.17 -6.26
N ILE A 281 13.51 -51.45 -7.50
CA ILE A 281 14.50 -50.61 -8.20
C ILE A 281 13.94 -49.22 -8.48
N ARG A 282 12.69 -49.12 -8.96
CA ARG A 282 12.04 -47.80 -9.18
C ARG A 282 11.96 -46.98 -7.91
N LEU A 283 11.49 -47.60 -6.82
CA LEU A 283 11.34 -46.91 -5.53
C LEU A 283 12.69 -46.39 -5.00
N GLN A 284 13.76 -47.22 -5.15
CA GLN A 284 15.10 -46.83 -4.73
C GLN A 284 15.56 -45.54 -5.42
N PHE A 285 15.52 -45.47 -6.76
CA PHE A 285 15.94 -44.28 -7.50
C PHE A 285 15.01 -43.08 -7.30
N LEU A 286 13.71 -43.33 -7.12
CA LEU A 286 12.76 -42.26 -6.82
C LEU A 286 13.03 -41.62 -5.44
N VAL A 287 13.29 -42.45 -4.42
CA VAL A 287 13.64 -41.97 -3.07
C VAL A 287 14.98 -41.23 -3.11
N GLU A 288 15.97 -41.72 -3.87
CA GLU A 288 17.28 -41.04 -4.00
C GLU A 288 17.11 -39.65 -4.65
N ALA A 289 16.30 -39.52 -5.70
CA ALA A 289 15.97 -38.22 -6.31
C ALA A 289 15.23 -37.32 -5.36
N LEU A 290 14.25 -37.81 -4.59
CA LEU A 290 13.52 -37.04 -3.59
C LEU A 290 14.43 -36.58 -2.45
N VAL A 291 15.34 -37.41 -1.97
CA VAL A 291 16.31 -37.01 -0.92
C VAL A 291 17.20 -35.88 -1.43
N LEU A 292 17.73 -35.99 -2.65
CA LEU A 292 18.56 -34.94 -3.24
C LEU A 292 17.78 -33.60 -3.38
N THR A 293 16.55 -33.66 -3.89
CA THR A 293 15.73 -32.45 -4.03
C THR A 293 15.34 -31.85 -2.70
N MET A 294 15.04 -32.67 -1.69
CA MET A 294 14.75 -32.21 -0.33
C MET A 294 15.94 -31.55 0.36
N LEU A 295 17.14 -32.12 0.21
CA LEU A 295 18.38 -31.53 0.72
C LEU A 295 18.64 -30.17 0.06
N GLY A 296 18.52 -30.10 -1.27
CA GLY A 296 18.62 -28.85 -2.02
C GLY A 296 17.58 -27.82 -1.57
N GLY A 297 16.33 -28.23 -1.35
CA GLY A 297 15.27 -27.39 -0.83
C GLY A 297 15.52 -26.87 0.57
N ALA A 298 16.02 -27.72 1.49
CA ALA A 298 16.38 -27.31 2.84
C ALA A 298 17.49 -26.26 2.82
N ILE A 299 18.52 -26.46 2.02
CA ILE A 299 19.60 -25.47 1.83
C ILE A 299 19.03 -24.16 1.26
N GLY A 300 18.15 -24.24 0.25
CA GLY A 300 17.49 -23.07 -0.34
C GLY A 300 16.67 -22.27 0.68
N ILE A 301 15.93 -22.95 1.56
CA ILE A 301 15.18 -22.30 2.65
C ILE A 301 16.15 -21.62 3.65
N LEU A 302 17.25 -22.28 4.04
CA LEU A 302 18.25 -21.70 4.94
C LEU A 302 18.91 -20.45 4.32
N VAL A 303 19.31 -20.51 3.06
CA VAL A 303 19.88 -19.38 2.34
C VAL A 303 18.86 -18.24 2.24
N SER A 304 17.60 -18.52 1.91
CA SER A 304 16.54 -17.52 1.86
C SER A 304 16.31 -16.88 3.23
N TRP A 305 16.32 -17.66 4.29
CA TRP A 305 16.19 -17.16 5.66
C TRP A 305 17.39 -16.26 6.04
N ALA A 306 18.63 -16.68 5.72
CA ALA A 306 19.83 -15.90 5.99
C ALA A 306 19.83 -14.57 5.21
N LEU A 307 19.41 -14.57 3.93
CA LEU A 307 19.28 -13.37 3.13
C LEU A 307 18.23 -12.41 3.71
N ILE A 308 17.07 -12.90 4.11
CA ILE A 308 16.03 -12.10 4.76
C ILE A 308 16.55 -11.50 6.07
N ALA A 309 17.29 -12.27 6.87
CA ALA A 309 17.87 -11.79 8.11
C ALA A 309 18.99 -10.76 7.90
N ALA A 310 19.78 -10.90 6.84
CA ALA A 310 20.86 -9.97 6.51
C ALA A 310 20.35 -8.65 5.92
N VAL A 311 19.32 -8.72 5.08
CA VAL A 311 18.73 -7.54 4.43
C VAL A 311 17.83 -6.75 5.40
N GLY A 312 17.16 -7.44 6.33
CA GLY A 312 16.28 -6.83 7.34
C GLY A 312 15.11 -6.05 6.72
N SER A 313 15.07 -4.75 6.96
CA SER A 313 14.14 -3.81 6.33
C SER A 313 14.81 -3.10 5.16
N MET A 314 14.12 -3.04 4.02
CA MET A 314 14.55 -2.21 2.89
C MET A 314 13.79 -0.89 2.89
N PRO A 315 14.48 0.27 2.94
CA PRO A 315 13.83 1.57 2.78
C PRO A 315 13.41 1.73 1.32
N LEU A 316 12.17 1.33 1.01
CA LEU A 316 11.66 1.44 -0.37
C LEU A 316 10.90 2.74 -0.60
N LEU A 317 10.02 3.11 0.32
CA LEU A 317 9.16 4.26 0.19
C LEU A 317 9.74 5.49 0.90
N GLY A 318 10.49 5.32 2.00
CA GLY A 318 11.12 6.41 2.74
C GLY A 318 11.93 7.36 1.85
N PRO A 319 12.89 6.89 1.05
CA PRO A 319 13.69 7.75 0.18
C PRO A 319 12.90 8.48 -0.90
N MET A 320 11.81 7.90 -1.39
CA MET A 320 10.95 8.54 -2.41
C MET A 320 10.13 9.70 -1.83
N TRP A 321 9.88 9.68 -0.51
CA TRP A 321 9.03 10.64 0.20
C TRP A 321 9.80 11.43 1.25
N GLU A 322 11.14 11.32 1.27
CA GLU A 322 12.05 11.94 2.25
C GLU A 322 11.61 11.65 3.71
N ASP A 323 11.12 10.43 3.94
CA ASP A 323 10.63 9.99 5.25
C ASP A 323 11.65 9.09 5.93
N ASP A 324 12.20 9.55 7.06
CA ASP A 324 13.14 8.81 7.90
C ASP A 324 12.46 7.98 9.01
N SER A 325 11.12 7.96 9.05
CA SER A 325 10.37 7.28 10.13
C SER A 325 10.41 5.75 10.04
N GLY A 326 10.80 5.20 8.90
CA GLY A 326 10.81 3.75 8.66
C GLY A 326 9.41 3.11 8.50
N VAL A 327 8.35 3.90 8.53
CA VAL A 327 6.97 3.40 8.35
C VAL A 327 6.73 2.84 6.94
N GLY A 328 7.46 3.39 5.95
CA GLY A 328 7.44 2.95 4.56
C GLY A 328 8.37 1.79 4.21
N ASP A 329 9.08 1.23 5.19
CA ASP A 329 10.05 0.17 4.96
C ASP A 329 9.38 -1.17 4.65
N LEU A 330 9.91 -1.84 3.64
CA LEU A 330 9.50 -3.21 3.32
C LEU A 330 10.18 -4.18 4.29
N HIS A 331 9.40 -4.72 5.21
CA HIS A 331 9.85 -5.82 6.06
C HIS A 331 9.69 -7.15 5.30
N LEU A 332 10.81 -7.72 4.87
CA LEU A 332 10.82 -9.05 4.28
C LEU A 332 10.46 -10.08 5.34
N LYS A 333 9.40 -10.85 5.12
CA LYS A 333 8.98 -11.94 6.02
C LYS A 333 8.77 -13.21 5.23
N MET A 334 9.33 -14.30 5.73
CA MET A 334 9.05 -15.62 5.19
C MET A 334 7.67 -16.07 5.63
N SER A 335 6.78 -16.31 4.68
CA SER A 335 5.43 -16.84 4.95
C SER A 335 5.49 -18.36 5.04
N THR A 336 4.96 -18.94 6.12
CA THR A 336 4.84 -20.39 6.29
C THR A 336 4.09 -21.02 5.12
N MET A 337 3.05 -20.37 4.63
CA MET A 337 2.29 -20.85 3.47
C MET A 337 3.13 -20.92 2.20
N THR A 338 3.97 -19.91 1.96
CA THR A 338 4.90 -19.91 0.81
C THR A 338 5.89 -21.07 0.91
N VAL A 339 6.47 -21.31 2.10
CA VAL A 339 7.40 -22.43 2.32
C VAL A 339 6.71 -23.76 2.06
N LEU A 340 5.50 -23.98 2.58
CA LEU A 340 4.74 -25.22 2.37
C LEU A 340 4.42 -25.46 0.89
N VAL A 341 3.93 -24.43 0.19
CA VAL A 341 3.62 -24.53 -1.24
C VAL A 341 4.87 -24.82 -2.07
N SER A 342 5.97 -24.09 -1.81
CA SER A 342 7.24 -24.29 -2.52
C SER A 342 7.81 -25.68 -2.27
N THR A 343 7.73 -26.19 -1.04
CA THR A 343 8.14 -27.55 -0.70
C THR A 343 7.28 -28.59 -1.42
N GLY A 344 5.97 -28.38 -1.47
CA GLY A 344 5.05 -29.26 -2.21
C GLY A 344 5.39 -29.33 -3.71
N ILE A 345 5.63 -28.19 -4.33
CA ILE A 345 6.06 -28.13 -5.75
C ILE A 345 7.40 -28.83 -5.94
N LEU A 346 8.35 -28.62 -5.02
CA LEU A 346 9.67 -29.24 -5.07
C LEU A 346 9.58 -30.78 -5.03
N VAL A 347 8.71 -31.33 -4.18
CA VAL A 347 8.43 -32.79 -4.12
C VAL A 347 7.91 -33.30 -5.44
N ILE A 348 6.97 -32.58 -6.05
CA ILE A 348 6.40 -32.97 -7.36
C ILE A 348 7.48 -32.98 -8.45
N VAL A 349 8.29 -31.89 -8.51
CA VAL A 349 9.37 -31.78 -9.50
C VAL A 349 10.43 -32.86 -9.27
N GLY A 350 10.82 -33.12 -8.02
CA GLY A 350 11.77 -34.16 -7.66
C GLY A 350 11.26 -35.56 -8.05
N ALA A 351 9.97 -35.83 -7.82
CA ALA A 351 9.33 -37.09 -8.23
C ALA A 351 9.32 -37.24 -9.76
N LEU A 352 8.96 -36.20 -10.49
CA LEU A 352 8.95 -36.21 -11.97
C LEU A 352 10.36 -36.36 -12.54
N ALA A 353 11.35 -35.62 -11.99
CA ALA A 353 12.74 -35.71 -12.39
C ALA A 353 13.34 -37.12 -12.14
N GLY A 354 12.98 -37.75 -11.01
CA GLY A 354 13.43 -39.08 -10.66
C GLY A 354 12.71 -40.22 -11.42
N LEU A 355 11.52 -39.92 -11.99
CA LEU A 355 10.70 -40.96 -12.63
C LEU A 355 11.35 -41.55 -13.88
N MET A 356 11.93 -40.74 -14.77
CA MET A 356 12.58 -41.18 -16.00
C MET A 356 13.80 -42.05 -15.72
N PRO A 357 14.78 -41.67 -14.85
CA PRO A 357 15.90 -42.53 -14.46
C PRO A 357 15.44 -43.83 -13.79
N ALA A 358 14.46 -43.76 -12.89
CA ALA A 358 13.90 -44.93 -12.21
C ALA A 358 13.26 -45.96 -13.18
N LEU A 359 12.57 -45.48 -14.21
CA LEU A 359 12.00 -46.32 -15.26
C LEU A 359 13.10 -46.96 -16.10
N LYS A 360 14.14 -46.19 -16.49
CA LYS A 360 15.31 -46.70 -17.23
C LYS A 360 15.99 -47.84 -16.44
N ALA A 361 16.33 -47.57 -15.17
CA ALA A 361 16.95 -48.54 -14.28
C ALA A 361 16.14 -49.83 -14.12
N SER A 362 14.82 -49.72 -13.97
CA SER A 362 13.92 -50.88 -13.77
C SER A 362 13.73 -51.77 -15.01
N LYS A 363 14.01 -51.25 -16.20
CA LYS A 363 13.87 -51.96 -17.47
C LYS A 363 15.15 -52.66 -17.93
N LEU A 364 16.29 -52.48 -17.24
CA LEU A 364 17.56 -53.11 -17.55
C LEU A 364 17.41 -54.66 -17.55
N ASP A 365 17.90 -55.33 -18.60
CA ASP A 365 17.97 -56.79 -18.65
C ASP A 365 19.13 -57.28 -17.78
N PRO A 366 18.89 -58.18 -16.81
CA PRO A 366 19.96 -58.71 -15.96
C PRO A 366 21.12 -59.35 -16.72
N VAL A 367 20.82 -60.03 -17.84
CA VAL A 367 21.83 -60.70 -18.65
C VAL A 367 22.73 -59.72 -19.38
N VAL A 368 22.15 -58.66 -19.91
CA VAL A 368 22.89 -57.59 -20.59
C VAL A 368 23.68 -56.76 -19.58
N ALA A 369 23.07 -56.43 -18.42
CA ALA A 369 23.69 -55.65 -17.37
C ALA A 369 24.92 -56.31 -16.73
N LEU A 370 24.96 -57.63 -16.65
CA LEU A 370 26.12 -58.40 -16.14
C LEU A 370 27.26 -58.55 -17.16
N ARG A 371 26.99 -58.31 -18.47
CA ARG A 371 28.01 -58.30 -19.53
C ARG A 371 28.57 -56.93 -19.83
N TYR A 372 28.08 -55.88 -19.15
CA TYR A 372 28.56 -54.53 -19.34
C TYR A 372 29.94 -54.39 -18.68
N GLU A 373 30.99 -54.12 -19.48
CA GLU A 373 32.34 -53.79 -19.03
C GLU A 373 32.48 -52.33 -18.70
#